data_f2a7e94f2d56c7f6efc3fe84d0ddd67d
#
_entry.id   f2a7e94f2d56c7f6efc3fe84d0ddd67d
#
_cell.length_a   1.000
_cell.length_b   1.000
_cell.length_c   1.000
_cell.angle_alpha   90.00
_cell.angle_beta   90.00
_cell.angle_gamma   90.00
#
_symmetry.space_group_name_H-M   'P 1'
#
loop_
_entity.id
_entity.type
_entity.pdbx_description
1 polymer ?
#
loop_
_entity_poly.entity_id
_entity_poly.type
_entity_poly.pdbx_seq_one_letter_code
_entity_poly.pdbx_strand_id
1 'polypeptide(L)'
;VLVGCLIAAGIVGHFTGLLYRFTAKTVAVQTLPDDTVAAFQNPLLERAAREYAGKPEGELTVADLKGLTALYVCGDRYWFAAPQQGVDTAAAGVETAEVVDPSGQTVIVQRGDISDLSDLAYFPSLRELSLEFQSLTSLESLPACGVEVFDVSANRLTSLAGIEQLPKLTALLADGNAVTDLTGLGRCLNVRTLHLNGANVSELSELRALTKLQDITLSHCTRRELLIPLHKSSLTRVTLVDCDLRGDFFHSFDRERAITSLTLIRCELDSTSGLEDFTGLTELTVRGVSGSLDWSALGSLPLQTVTTDAMQADAIRASGTTAAVTVTD
;
A
#
# COMPACT_ATOMS: atom_id res chain seq x y z
N VAL A 1 -23.99 19.97 33.87
CA VAL A 1 -23.58 19.97 35.26
C VAL A 1 -22.37 19.09 35.38
N LEU A 2 -21.23 19.73 35.56
CA LEU A 2 -19.98 19.22 36.12
C LEU A 2 -19.85 17.69 36.24
N VAL A 3 -19.24 17.06 35.27
CA VAL A 3 -18.37 15.91 35.55
C VAL A 3 -17.06 16.53 36.04
N GLY A 4 -16.99 16.62 37.34
CA GLY A 4 -15.88 17.20 38.06
C GLY A 4 -14.59 16.52 37.74
N CYS A 5 -13.58 17.30 37.55
CA CYS A 5 -12.18 16.92 37.55
C CYS A 5 -11.87 16.01 38.75
N LEU A 6 -11.66 14.74 38.48
CA LEU A 6 -10.87 13.84 39.32
C LEU A 6 -10.28 12.78 38.39
N ILE A 7 -9.25 13.15 37.67
CA ILE A 7 -8.41 12.24 36.96
C ILE A 7 -7.05 12.25 37.64
N ALA A 8 -6.82 11.23 38.45
CA ALA A 8 -5.50 10.96 38.94
C ALA A 8 -4.58 10.63 37.76
N ALA A 9 -3.37 11.17 37.77
CA ALA A 9 -2.41 11.22 36.66
C ALA A 9 -1.99 9.87 36.04
N GLY A 10 -2.56 8.75 36.46
CA GLY A 10 -2.26 7.40 35.93
C GLY A 10 -3.29 6.87 34.92
N ILE A 11 -4.43 7.53 34.73
CA ILE A 11 -5.54 7.04 33.88
C ILE A 11 -5.61 7.81 32.54
N VAL A 12 -4.85 8.89 32.41
CA VAL A 12 -4.90 9.79 31.25
C VAL A 12 -4.46 9.09 29.95
N GLY A 13 -3.49 8.19 30.00
CA GLY A 13 -3.01 7.49 28.80
C GLY A 13 -4.00 6.48 28.21
N HIS A 14 -4.86 5.88 29.05
CA HIS A 14 -5.86 4.91 28.58
C HIS A 14 -7.14 5.59 28.06
N PHE A 15 -7.49 6.74 28.63
CA PHE A 15 -8.66 7.50 28.22
C PHE A 15 -8.47 8.30 26.92
N THR A 16 -7.26 8.76 26.63
CA THR A 16 -6.97 9.46 25.37
C THR A 16 -7.09 8.54 24.15
N GLY A 17 -6.67 7.29 24.26
CA GLY A 17 -6.87 6.30 23.20
C GLY A 17 -8.33 5.92 22.98
N LEU A 18 -9.15 5.88 24.03
CA LEU A 18 -10.57 5.59 23.96
C LEU A 18 -11.37 6.78 23.40
N LEU A 19 -11.04 8.01 23.82
CA LEU A 19 -11.65 9.24 23.30
C LEU A 19 -11.32 9.47 21.82
N TYR A 20 -10.12 9.15 21.39
CA TYR A 20 -9.75 9.20 19.97
C TYR A 20 -10.60 8.25 19.11
N ARG A 21 -10.97 7.07 19.64
CA ARG A 21 -11.90 6.15 18.96
C ARG A 21 -13.33 6.66 18.85
N PHE A 22 -13.78 7.48 19.82
CA PHE A 22 -15.16 8.02 19.84
C PHE A 22 -15.33 9.32 19.05
N THR A 23 -14.24 10.05 18.79
CA THR A 23 -14.31 11.33 18.06
C THR A 23 -13.90 11.23 16.60
N ALA A 24 -13.43 10.08 16.14
CA ALA A 24 -13.18 9.85 14.72
C ALA A 24 -14.53 9.86 13.96
N LYS A 25 -15.04 11.05 13.65
CA LYS A 25 -16.11 11.18 12.66
C LYS A 25 -15.64 10.50 11.40
N THR A 26 -16.27 9.39 11.06
CA THR A 26 -16.12 8.78 9.75
C THR A 26 -16.47 9.85 8.71
N VAL A 27 -15.57 10.16 7.82
CA VAL A 27 -15.84 11.06 6.72
C VAL A 27 -16.96 10.45 5.89
N ALA A 28 -18.06 11.17 5.70
CA ALA A 28 -19.14 10.69 4.86
C ALA A 28 -18.78 10.94 3.40
N VAL A 29 -18.96 9.90 2.56
CA VAL A 29 -18.82 10.06 1.10
C VAL A 29 -19.78 11.16 0.65
N GLN A 30 -19.24 12.14 -0.03
CA GLN A 30 -20.02 13.23 -0.63
C GLN A 30 -20.28 12.88 -2.10
N THR A 31 -21.51 13.09 -2.53
CA THR A 31 -21.88 12.97 -3.94
C THR A 31 -22.49 14.28 -4.41
N LEU A 32 -22.02 14.75 -5.54
CA LEU A 32 -22.61 15.92 -6.20
C LEU A 32 -23.99 15.54 -6.78
N PRO A 33 -24.92 16.48 -6.92
CA PRO A 33 -26.18 16.28 -7.65
C PRO A 33 -25.93 15.79 -9.08
N ASP A 34 -26.86 15.01 -9.60
CA ASP A 34 -26.77 14.40 -10.93
C ASP A 34 -26.64 15.39 -12.07
N ASP A 35 -27.33 16.53 -11.94
CA ASP A 35 -27.36 17.63 -12.89
C ASP A 35 -26.16 18.58 -12.76
N THR A 36 -25.25 18.32 -11.83
CA THR A 36 -24.02 19.12 -11.72
C THR A 36 -23.18 18.95 -12.98
N VAL A 37 -22.90 20.06 -13.65
CA VAL A 37 -22.01 20.11 -14.81
C VAL A 37 -20.56 19.96 -14.33
N ALA A 38 -19.86 18.98 -14.87
CA ALA A 38 -18.46 18.74 -14.54
C ALA A 38 -17.56 19.78 -15.23
N ALA A 39 -16.74 20.46 -14.45
CA ALA A 39 -15.75 21.43 -14.92
C ALA A 39 -14.36 20.93 -14.53
N PHE A 40 -13.85 20.01 -15.34
CA PHE A 40 -12.55 19.37 -15.09
C PHE A 40 -11.41 20.36 -15.15
N GLN A 41 -10.48 20.22 -14.21
CA GLN A 41 -9.23 20.97 -14.19
C GLN A 41 -8.13 20.22 -14.95
N ASN A 42 -8.15 18.88 -14.92
CA ASN A 42 -7.16 18.07 -15.61
C ASN A 42 -7.71 17.56 -16.96
N PRO A 43 -7.06 17.92 -18.10
CA PRO A 43 -7.51 17.53 -19.43
C PRO A 43 -7.53 16.03 -19.69
N LEU A 44 -6.66 15.25 -19.00
CA LEU A 44 -6.62 13.80 -19.16
C LEU A 44 -7.85 13.15 -18.51
N LEU A 45 -8.24 13.61 -17.31
CA LEU A 45 -9.45 13.15 -16.63
C LEU A 45 -10.71 13.55 -17.40
N GLU A 46 -10.75 14.77 -17.96
CA GLU A 46 -11.86 15.19 -18.83
C GLU A 46 -11.99 14.29 -20.07
N ARG A 47 -10.85 14.00 -20.74
CA ARG A 47 -10.85 13.12 -21.92
C ARG A 47 -11.35 11.73 -21.57
N ALA A 48 -10.91 11.14 -20.45
CA ALA A 48 -11.39 9.86 -19.99
C ALA A 48 -12.90 9.89 -19.70
N ALA A 49 -13.37 10.92 -19.00
CA ALA A 49 -14.78 11.09 -18.67
C ALA A 49 -15.66 11.23 -19.94
N ARG A 50 -15.23 12.00 -20.93
CA ARG A 50 -15.93 12.18 -22.21
C ARG A 50 -15.98 10.90 -23.03
N GLU A 51 -14.87 10.17 -23.10
CA GLU A 51 -14.81 8.89 -23.79
C GLU A 51 -15.78 7.89 -23.14
N TYR A 52 -15.73 7.76 -21.80
CA TYR A 52 -16.63 6.88 -21.07
C TYR A 52 -18.11 7.23 -21.31
N ALA A 53 -18.46 8.51 -21.26
CA ALA A 53 -19.84 8.99 -21.45
C ALA A 53 -20.30 8.96 -22.93
N GLY A 54 -19.39 8.74 -23.88
CA GLY A 54 -19.70 8.85 -25.31
C GLY A 54 -20.06 10.27 -25.74
N LYS A 55 -19.60 11.30 -24.99
CA LYS A 55 -19.90 12.73 -25.22
C LYS A 55 -18.63 13.52 -25.56
N PRO A 56 -18.16 13.50 -26.82
CA PRO A 56 -16.93 14.21 -27.18
C PRO A 56 -17.03 15.73 -27.01
N GLU A 57 -18.24 16.28 -27.10
CA GLU A 57 -18.54 17.71 -26.98
C GLU A 57 -19.79 17.96 -26.14
N GLY A 58 -20.02 19.21 -25.76
CA GLY A 58 -21.17 19.64 -24.96
C GLY A 58 -20.96 19.46 -23.45
N GLU A 59 -22.05 19.68 -22.72
CA GLU A 59 -22.01 19.56 -21.23
C GLU A 59 -21.91 18.10 -20.79
N LEU A 60 -21.00 17.86 -19.86
CA LEU A 60 -20.83 16.60 -19.19
C LEU A 60 -21.33 16.75 -17.75
N THR A 61 -22.22 15.86 -17.32
CA THR A 61 -22.81 15.92 -15.98
C THR A 61 -22.37 14.73 -15.12
N VAL A 62 -22.54 14.85 -13.81
CA VAL A 62 -22.27 13.76 -12.86
C VAL A 62 -23.11 12.52 -13.20
N ALA A 63 -24.34 12.70 -13.68
CA ALA A 63 -25.19 11.59 -14.12
C ALA A 63 -24.56 10.76 -15.24
N ASP A 64 -23.84 11.40 -16.17
CA ASP A 64 -23.17 10.72 -17.27
C ASP A 64 -22.03 9.79 -16.81
N LEU A 65 -21.49 10.03 -15.61
CA LEU A 65 -20.33 9.33 -15.06
C LEU A 65 -20.70 8.30 -13.95
N LYS A 66 -21.97 8.17 -13.63
CA LYS A 66 -22.46 7.27 -12.55
C LYS A 66 -22.13 5.79 -12.75
N GLY A 67 -21.92 5.35 -13.97
CA GLY A 67 -21.58 3.95 -14.25
C GLY A 67 -20.09 3.64 -14.15
N LEU A 68 -19.21 4.65 -14.06
CA LEU A 68 -17.77 4.46 -14.03
C LEU A 68 -17.34 3.99 -12.63
N THR A 69 -16.92 2.75 -12.54
CA THR A 69 -16.50 2.13 -11.27
C THR A 69 -15.00 1.95 -11.15
N ALA A 70 -14.28 1.94 -12.28
CA ALA A 70 -12.83 1.77 -12.32
C ALA A 70 -12.20 2.70 -13.36
N LEU A 71 -11.10 3.35 -13.00
CA LEU A 71 -10.30 4.20 -13.86
C LEU A 71 -8.82 4.02 -13.54
N TYR A 72 -8.04 3.64 -14.54
CA TYR A 72 -6.62 3.42 -14.43
C TYR A 72 -5.89 4.44 -15.28
N VAL A 73 -5.22 5.38 -14.63
CA VAL A 73 -4.40 6.42 -15.28
C VAL A 73 -2.94 6.09 -14.97
N CYS A 74 -2.15 5.92 -16.00
CA CYS A 74 -0.72 5.73 -15.88
C CYS A 74 -0.01 6.71 -16.84
N GLY A 75 0.72 7.64 -16.27
CA GLY A 75 1.33 8.72 -17.01
C GLY A 75 0.29 9.51 -17.84
N ASP A 76 0.52 9.63 -19.15
CA ASP A 76 -0.32 10.34 -20.10
C ASP A 76 -1.42 9.48 -20.75
N ARG A 77 -1.63 8.26 -20.22
CA ARG A 77 -2.62 7.29 -20.72
C ARG A 77 -3.64 6.93 -19.64
N TYR A 78 -4.78 6.40 -20.08
CA TYR A 78 -5.81 5.85 -19.20
C TYR A 78 -6.52 4.65 -19.84
N TRP A 79 -7.10 3.82 -18.96
CA TRP A 79 -7.88 2.63 -19.31
C TRP A 79 -9.06 2.48 -18.35
N PHE A 80 -10.10 1.76 -18.81
CA PHE A 80 -11.24 1.38 -17.96
C PHE A 80 -11.14 -0.07 -17.46
N ALA A 81 -10.03 -0.71 -17.73
CA ALA A 81 -9.64 -2.03 -17.20
C ALA A 81 -8.18 -1.96 -16.72
N ALA A 82 -7.84 -2.77 -15.74
CA ALA A 82 -6.50 -2.77 -15.17
C ALA A 82 -5.44 -3.14 -16.21
N PRO A 83 -4.32 -2.41 -16.29
CA PRO A 83 -3.13 -2.82 -17.04
C PRO A 83 -2.65 -4.20 -16.53
N GLN A 84 -2.04 -4.98 -17.42
CA GLN A 84 -1.45 -6.27 -17.02
C GLN A 84 -0.16 -6.09 -16.22
N GLN A 85 0.55 -4.97 -16.45
CA GLN A 85 1.71 -4.57 -15.68
C GLN A 85 1.77 -3.04 -15.63
N GLY A 86 1.89 -2.49 -14.43
CA GLY A 86 2.13 -1.07 -14.17
C GLY A 86 3.61 -0.68 -14.32
N VAL A 87 3.94 0.51 -13.86
CA VAL A 87 5.31 1.06 -13.92
C VAL A 87 6.24 0.34 -12.94
N ASP A 88 7.48 0.10 -13.35
CA ASP A 88 8.53 -0.27 -12.40
C ASP A 88 8.82 0.91 -11.45
N THR A 89 8.36 0.78 -10.23
CA THR A 89 8.48 1.84 -9.20
C THR A 89 9.91 2.07 -8.71
N ALA A 90 10.84 1.18 -9.04
CA ALA A 90 12.26 1.36 -8.72
C ALA A 90 12.95 2.43 -9.60
N ALA A 91 12.33 2.82 -10.71
CA ALA A 91 12.87 3.81 -11.65
C ALA A 91 12.54 5.24 -11.23
N ALA A 92 13.00 5.67 -10.04
CA ALA A 92 12.81 7.04 -9.58
C ALA A 92 13.49 8.06 -10.54
N GLY A 93 12.78 9.15 -10.84
CA GLY A 93 13.33 10.27 -11.62
C GLY A 93 13.28 10.11 -13.13
N VAL A 94 12.68 9.06 -13.68
CA VAL A 94 12.46 8.92 -15.13
C VAL A 94 11.20 9.69 -15.56
N GLU A 95 11.19 10.15 -16.81
CA GLU A 95 10.06 10.86 -17.42
C GLU A 95 9.25 9.95 -18.34
N THR A 96 9.75 8.74 -18.63
CA THR A 96 9.06 7.74 -19.46
C THR A 96 9.15 6.39 -18.81
N ALA A 97 8.11 5.58 -18.97
CA ALA A 97 8.08 4.20 -18.48
C ALA A 97 7.40 3.28 -19.49
N GLU A 98 7.65 1.98 -19.36
CA GLU A 98 6.94 0.94 -20.09
C GLU A 98 5.83 0.38 -19.21
N VAL A 99 4.66 0.15 -19.80
CA VAL A 99 3.48 -0.45 -19.15
C VAL A 99 2.94 -1.52 -20.09
N VAL A 100 2.40 -2.60 -19.54
CA VAL A 100 1.65 -3.57 -20.34
C VAL A 100 0.16 -3.25 -20.18
N ASP A 101 -0.46 -2.78 -21.24
CA ASP A 101 -1.85 -2.36 -21.24
C ASP A 101 -2.84 -3.52 -21.03
N PRO A 102 -4.15 -3.28 -20.86
CA PRO A 102 -5.12 -4.36 -20.65
C PRO A 102 -5.18 -5.38 -21.80
N SER A 103 -4.76 -5.01 -23.01
CA SER A 103 -4.71 -5.90 -24.17
C SER A 103 -3.45 -6.80 -24.21
N GLY A 104 -2.49 -6.55 -23.33
CA GLY A 104 -1.20 -7.23 -23.28
C GLY A 104 -0.13 -6.59 -24.17
N GLN A 105 -0.35 -5.36 -24.67
CA GLN A 105 0.64 -4.64 -25.45
C GLN A 105 1.54 -3.81 -24.54
N THR A 106 2.85 -3.85 -24.76
CA THR A 106 3.78 -2.94 -24.13
C THR A 106 3.65 -1.57 -24.78
N VAL A 107 3.33 -0.56 -23.96
CA VAL A 107 3.22 0.83 -24.37
C VAL A 107 4.17 1.71 -23.57
N ILE A 108 4.72 2.74 -24.22
CA ILE A 108 5.52 3.74 -23.51
C ILE A 108 4.57 4.85 -23.07
N VAL A 109 4.65 5.21 -21.81
CA VAL A 109 3.91 6.31 -21.21
C VAL A 109 4.87 7.43 -20.81
N GLN A 110 4.42 8.68 -20.93
CA GLN A 110 5.11 9.85 -20.40
C GLN A 110 4.60 10.11 -18.99
N ARG A 111 5.45 10.65 -18.10
CA ARG A 111 4.98 11.06 -16.77
C ARG A 111 3.81 12.04 -16.89
N GLY A 112 2.76 11.76 -16.14
CA GLY A 112 1.56 12.59 -16.15
C GLY A 112 1.70 13.84 -15.28
N ASP A 113 0.78 14.75 -15.43
CA ASP A 113 0.75 16.06 -14.78
C ASP A 113 -0.40 16.24 -13.78
N ILE A 114 -1.17 15.17 -13.51
CA ILE A 114 -2.21 15.24 -12.46
C ILE A 114 -1.55 15.59 -11.14
N SER A 115 -1.96 16.71 -10.57
CA SER A 115 -1.47 17.24 -9.31
C SER A 115 -2.59 17.68 -8.36
N ASP A 116 -3.81 17.89 -8.89
CA ASP A 116 -5.03 18.18 -8.15
C ASP A 116 -6.03 17.04 -8.32
N LEU A 117 -6.66 16.63 -7.23
CA LEU A 117 -7.56 15.48 -7.17
C LEU A 117 -9.04 15.87 -7.02
N SER A 118 -9.34 17.17 -7.03
CA SER A 118 -10.72 17.68 -6.84
C SER A 118 -11.70 17.21 -7.92
N ASP A 119 -11.21 16.96 -9.14
CA ASP A 119 -12.00 16.40 -10.25
C ASP A 119 -12.62 15.03 -9.92
N LEU A 120 -12.08 14.29 -8.95
CA LEU A 120 -12.62 13.01 -8.51
C LEU A 120 -14.02 13.12 -7.91
N ALA A 121 -14.45 14.33 -7.51
CA ALA A 121 -15.82 14.58 -7.05
C ALA A 121 -16.87 14.30 -8.12
N TYR A 122 -16.50 14.35 -9.41
CA TYR A 122 -17.41 14.10 -10.54
C TYR A 122 -17.64 12.61 -10.82
N PHE A 123 -16.93 11.70 -10.15
CA PHE A 123 -17.01 10.25 -10.33
C PHE A 123 -17.67 9.54 -9.13
N PRO A 124 -19.01 9.64 -8.98
CA PRO A 124 -19.70 9.25 -7.74
C PRO A 124 -19.65 7.73 -7.44
N SER A 125 -19.43 6.93 -8.47
CA SER A 125 -19.43 5.46 -8.36
C SER A 125 -18.05 4.82 -8.38
N LEU A 126 -16.98 5.63 -8.48
CA LEU A 126 -15.62 5.12 -8.58
C LEU A 126 -15.24 4.31 -7.33
N ARG A 127 -14.71 3.10 -7.56
CA ARG A 127 -14.23 2.17 -6.55
C ARG A 127 -12.75 1.86 -6.69
N GLU A 128 -12.30 1.73 -7.92
CA GLU A 128 -10.90 1.46 -8.23
C GLU A 128 -10.32 2.63 -9.01
N LEU A 129 -9.26 3.20 -8.49
CA LEU A 129 -8.56 4.32 -9.08
C LEU A 129 -7.06 4.08 -9.04
N SER A 130 -6.42 4.08 -10.20
CA SER A 130 -4.97 4.25 -10.32
C SER A 130 -4.66 5.62 -10.88
N LEU A 131 -3.73 6.31 -10.23
CA LEU A 131 -3.08 7.54 -10.68
C LEU A 131 -1.56 7.32 -10.64
N GLU A 132 -1.12 6.27 -11.30
CA GLU A 132 0.25 5.82 -11.33
C GLU A 132 1.10 6.73 -12.24
N PHE A 133 2.36 6.96 -11.87
CA PHE A 133 3.32 7.70 -12.69
C PHE A 133 2.88 9.13 -13.04
N GLN A 134 2.23 9.80 -12.09
CA GLN A 134 1.86 11.21 -12.16
C GLN A 134 2.91 12.09 -11.47
N SER A 135 2.57 13.34 -11.21
CA SER A 135 3.39 14.29 -10.49
C SER A 135 2.76 14.70 -9.14
N LEU A 136 2.00 13.79 -8.52
CA LEU A 136 1.33 14.05 -7.25
C LEU A 136 2.35 14.27 -6.14
N THR A 137 2.22 15.39 -5.44
CA THR A 137 3.02 15.74 -4.25
C THR A 137 2.20 15.77 -2.97
N SER A 138 0.84 15.81 -3.06
CA SER A 138 -0.10 15.86 -1.96
C SER A 138 -1.40 15.16 -2.30
N LEU A 139 -2.10 14.66 -1.28
CA LEU A 139 -3.46 14.11 -1.37
C LEU A 139 -4.51 15.03 -0.75
N GLU A 140 -4.15 16.23 -0.32
CA GLU A 140 -5.05 17.14 0.41
C GLU A 140 -6.24 17.64 -0.43
N SER A 141 -6.14 17.61 -1.77
CA SER A 141 -7.23 17.95 -2.69
C SER A 141 -8.22 16.80 -2.94
N LEU A 142 -8.02 15.61 -2.33
CA LEU A 142 -8.95 14.49 -2.43
C LEU A 142 -10.34 14.89 -1.91
N PRO A 143 -11.41 14.72 -2.69
CA PRO A 143 -12.77 14.84 -2.19
C PRO A 143 -13.13 13.60 -1.38
N ALA A 144 -14.09 13.73 -0.47
CA ALA A 144 -14.64 12.58 0.25
C ALA A 144 -15.39 11.67 -0.73
N CYS A 145 -14.78 10.61 -1.19
CA CYS A 145 -15.32 9.73 -2.24
C CYS A 145 -15.30 8.24 -1.86
N GLY A 146 -15.92 7.42 -2.71
CA GLY A 146 -16.16 6.01 -2.42
C GLY A 146 -15.08 5.05 -2.89
N VAL A 147 -13.87 5.52 -3.21
CA VAL A 147 -12.75 4.69 -3.68
C VAL A 147 -12.36 3.65 -2.62
N GLU A 148 -12.22 2.42 -3.06
CA GLU A 148 -11.88 1.25 -2.24
C GLU A 148 -10.47 0.74 -2.51
N VAL A 149 -10.00 0.86 -3.75
CA VAL A 149 -8.63 0.55 -4.18
C VAL A 149 -8.03 1.81 -4.77
N PHE A 150 -6.94 2.28 -4.20
CA PHE A 150 -6.25 3.49 -4.64
C PHE A 150 -4.77 3.21 -4.86
N ASP A 151 -4.34 3.35 -6.11
CA ASP A 151 -2.97 3.24 -6.52
C ASP A 151 -2.43 4.62 -6.91
N VAL A 152 -1.45 5.09 -6.16
CA VAL A 152 -0.69 6.33 -6.40
C VAL A 152 0.80 6.05 -6.51
N SER A 153 1.16 4.84 -6.94
CA SER A 153 2.55 4.42 -7.08
C SER A 153 3.31 5.29 -8.10
N ALA A 154 4.62 5.33 -7.97
CA ALA A 154 5.54 6.09 -8.84
C ALA A 154 5.23 7.60 -8.93
N ASN A 155 4.76 8.19 -7.84
CA ASN A 155 4.53 9.63 -7.71
C ASN A 155 5.64 10.33 -6.89
N ARG A 156 5.34 11.51 -6.34
CA ARG A 156 6.28 12.35 -5.56
C ARG A 156 5.71 12.68 -4.18
N LEU A 157 4.88 11.79 -3.63
CA LEU A 157 4.26 11.99 -2.33
C LEU A 157 5.30 11.89 -1.21
N THR A 158 5.23 12.80 -0.24
CA THR A 158 6.02 12.78 1.00
C THR A 158 5.15 12.56 2.23
N SER A 159 3.82 12.73 2.13
CA SER A 159 2.83 12.51 3.18
C SER A 159 1.59 11.87 2.60
N LEU A 160 0.87 11.10 3.44
CA LEU A 160 -0.44 10.55 3.13
C LEU A 160 -1.60 11.43 3.67
N ALA A 161 -1.32 12.64 4.19
CA ALA A 161 -2.36 13.56 4.64
C ALA A 161 -3.38 13.82 3.53
N GLY A 162 -4.68 13.70 3.85
CA GLY A 162 -5.78 13.71 2.88
C GLY A 162 -6.36 12.32 2.58
N ILE A 163 -5.62 11.23 2.82
CA ILE A 163 -6.09 9.85 2.56
C ILE A 163 -7.34 9.49 3.36
N GLU A 164 -7.56 10.13 4.50
CA GLU A 164 -8.75 9.96 5.34
C GLU A 164 -10.05 10.35 4.65
N GLN A 165 -9.99 11.04 3.51
CA GLN A 165 -11.13 11.34 2.66
C GLN A 165 -11.66 10.09 1.93
N LEU A 166 -10.96 8.94 2.02
CA LEU A 166 -11.37 7.66 1.46
C LEU A 166 -11.86 6.68 2.54
N PRO A 167 -13.08 6.87 3.10
CA PRO A 167 -13.56 6.08 4.25
C PRO A 167 -13.80 4.60 3.91
N LYS A 168 -13.87 4.24 2.62
CA LYS A 168 -14.06 2.87 2.15
C LYS A 168 -12.78 2.18 1.71
N LEU A 169 -11.63 2.87 1.81
CA LEU A 169 -10.34 2.36 1.35
C LEU A 169 -10.02 0.99 1.95
N THR A 170 -9.75 0.02 1.10
CA THR A 170 -9.34 -1.35 1.45
C THR A 170 -7.93 -1.66 1.00
N ALA A 171 -7.45 -1.03 -0.08
CA ALA A 171 -6.10 -1.17 -0.58
C ALA A 171 -5.51 0.19 -0.94
N LEU A 172 -4.32 0.47 -0.43
CA LEU A 172 -3.48 1.61 -0.81
C LEU A 172 -2.15 1.09 -1.35
N LEU A 173 -1.87 1.43 -2.60
CA LEU A 173 -0.59 1.20 -3.26
C LEU A 173 0.08 2.55 -3.47
N ALA A 174 1.23 2.77 -2.85
CA ALA A 174 1.97 4.01 -2.92
C ALA A 174 3.49 3.76 -3.06
N ASP A 175 3.83 2.65 -3.72
CA ASP A 175 5.21 2.27 -4.00
C ASP A 175 5.92 3.31 -4.87
N GLY A 176 7.23 3.45 -4.72
CA GLY A 176 8.00 4.42 -5.50
C GLY A 176 7.69 5.89 -5.19
N ASN A 177 7.18 6.16 -3.98
CA ASN A 177 7.06 7.50 -3.40
C ASN A 177 8.08 7.70 -2.27
N ALA A 178 8.36 8.95 -1.94
CA ALA A 178 9.25 9.31 -0.83
C ALA A 178 8.46 9.61 0.47
N VAL A 179 7.47 8.78 0.79
CA VAL A 179 6.59 8.97 1.95
C VAL A 179 7.38 8.87 3.25
N THR A 180 7.26 9.88 4.09
CA THR A 180 7.84 9.92 5.44
C THR A 180 6.78 10.13 6.53
N ASP A 181 5.55 10.51 6.14
CA ASP A 181 4.46 10.84 7.04
C ASP A 181 3.19 10.08 6.65
N LEU A 182 2.63 9.31 7.59
CA LEU A 182 1.42 8.50 7.43
C LEU A 182 0.16 9.18 7.97
N THR A 183 0.19 10.47 8.24
CA THR A 183 -0.95 11.22 8.80
C THR A 183 -2.23 10.93 8.01
N GLY A 184 -3.31 10.64 8.72
CA GLY A 184 -4.63 10.34 8.15
C GLY A 184 -4.89 8.86 7.91
N LEU A 185 -3.85 8.03 7.68
CA LEU A 185 -3.99 6.61 7.37
C LEU A 185 -4.71 5.83 8.50
N GLY A 186 -4.47 6.18 9.76
CA GLY A 186 -5.13 5.55 10.90
C GLY A 186 -6.65 5.74 10.95
N ARG A 187 -7.23 6.55 10.08
CA ARG A 187 -8.68 6.71 9.91
C ARG A 187 -9.27 5.78 8.83
N CYS A 188 -8.41 5.18 8.01
CA CYS A 188 -8.80 4.23 6.96
C CYS A 188 -8.96 2.82 7.53
N LEU A 189 -9.93 2.60 8.43
CA LEU A 189 -10.09 1.40 9.25
C LEU A 189 -10.40 0.11 8.46
N ASN A 190 -10.65 0.21 7.15
CA ASN A 190 -10.94 -0.92 6.29
C ASN A 190 -9.73 -1.43 5.50
N VAL A 191 -8.59 -0.75 5.60
CA VAL A 191 -7.37 -1.11 4.86
C VAL A 191 -6.94 -2.54 5.22
N ARG A 192 -6.75 -3.34 4.17
CA ARG A 192 -6.26 -4.71 4.19
C ARG A 192 -4.92 -4.85 3.50
N THR A 193 -4.67 -4.02 2.48
CA THR A 193 -3.43 -3.99 1.73
C THR A 193 -2.81 -2.60 1.81
N LEU A 194 -1.55 -2.54 2.18
CA LEU A 194 -0.76 -1.32 2.27
C LEU A 194 0.64 -1.54 1.70
N HIS A 195 0.92 -0.94 0.56
CA HIS A 195 2.24 -0.99 -0.08
C HIS A 195 2.90 0.39 -0.04
N LEU A 196 4.09 0.44 0.56
CA LEU A 196 4.90 1.63 0.79
C LEU A 196 6.38 1.37 0.46
N ASN A 197 6.67 0.62 -0.60
CA ASN A 197 8.04 0.42 -1.03
C ASN A 197 8.63 1.74 -1.56
N GLY A 198 9.82 2.13 -1.10
CA GLY A 198 10.42 3.43 -1.38
C GLY A 198 10.14 4.47 -0.27
N ALA A 199 9.19 4.21 0.63
CA ALA A 199 8.95 5.06 1.79
C ALA A 199 10.11 4.94 2.81
N ASN A 200 10.32 6.02 3.57
CA ASN A 200 11.28 6.05 4.69
C ASN A 200 10.56 6.61 5.92
N VAL A 201 9.71 5.78 6.51
CA VAL A 201 8.83 6.16 7.62
C VAL A 201 9.44 5.73 8.94
N SER A 202 9.78 6.69 9.80
CA SER A 202 10.30 6.45 11.14
C SER A 202 9.21 6.30 12.22
N GLU A 203 7.96 6.73 11.91
CA GLU A 203 6.85 6.71 12.85
C GLU A 203 5.66 5.94 12.26
N LEU A 204 5.48 4.69 12.69
CA LEU A 204 4.47 3.76 12.20
C LEU A 204 3.23 3.65 13.11
N SER A 205 3.02 4.61 14.03
CA SER A 205 1.94 4.57 15.02
C SER A 205 0.53 4.57 14.40
N GLU A 206 0.34 5.21 13.23
CA GLU A 206 -0.91 5.22 12.48
C GLU A 206 -1.38 3.79 12.12
N LEU A 207 -0.44 2.87 11.90
CA LEU A 207 -0.75 1.47 11.57
C LEU A 207 -1.44 0.71 12.71
N ARG A 208 -1.38 1.22 13.95
CA ARG A 208 -2.07 0.59 15.10
C ARG A 208 -3.58 0.50 14.90
N ALA A 209 -4.17 1.47 14.21
CA ALA A 209 -5.59 1.52 13.94
C ALA A 209 -6.04 0.51 12.87
N LEU A 210 -5.15 0.06 11.99
CA LEU A 210 -5.46 -0.80 10.85
C LEU A 210 -5.61 -2.27 11.26
N THR A 211 -6.63 -2.58 12.06
CA THR A 211 -6.82 -3.93 12.63
C THR A 211 -7.18 -5.00 11.59
N LYS A 212 -7.50 -4.62 10.36
CA LYS A 212 -7.85 -5.53 9.25
C LYS A 212 -6.69 -5.75 8.28
N LEU A 213 -5.51 -5.17 8.55
CA LEU A 213 -4.35 -5.23 7.66
C LEU A 213 -3.88 -6.68 7.49
N GLN A 214 -3.79 -7.14 6.25
CA GLN A 214 -3.43 -8.51 5.86
C GLN A 214 -2.15 -8.57 5.02
N ASP A 215 -1.95 -7.57 4.19
CA ASP A 215 -0.81 -7.48 3.26
C ASP A 215 -0.09 -6.16 3.48
N ILE A 216 1.21 -6.22 3.76
CA ILE A 216 2.02 -5.03 3.99
C ILE A 216 3.36 -5.12 3.25
N THR A 217 3.70 -4.03 2.56
CA THR A 217 5.03 -3.80 2.01
C THR A 217 5.61 -2.55 2.62
N LEU A 218 6.79 -2.66 3.23
CA LEU A 218 7.54 -1.55 3.82
C LEU A 218 8.99 -1.59 3.36
N SER A 219 9.64 -0.42 3.35
CA SER A 219 11.07 -0.31 3.05
C SER A 219 11.79 0.62 4.02
N HIS A 220 13.13 0.48 4.08
CA HIS A 220 14.03 1.32 4.87
C HIS A 220 13.68 1.40 6.37
N CYS A 221 13.02 0.36 6.91
CA CYS A 221 12.63 0.28 8.31
C CYS A 221 13.68 -0.45 9.14
N THR A 222 13.82 -0.06 10.40
CA THR A 222 14.55 -0.84 11.39
C THR A 222 13.65 -1.88 12.07
N ARG A 223 14.24 -2.94 12.64
CA ARG A 223 13.49 -3.92 13.43
C ARG A 223 12.58 -3.28 14.47
N ARG A 224 13.09 -2.24 15.16
CA ARG A 224 12.34 -1.55 16.22
C ARG A 224 11.07 -0.88 15.70
N GLU A 225 11.13 -0.25 14.52
CA GLU A 225 10.00 0.41 13.89
C GLU A 225 8.93 -0.61 13.45
N LEU A 226 9.38 -1.78 13.00
CA LEU A 226 8.49 -2.85 12.54
C LEU A 226 7.70 -3.55 13.66
N LEU A 227 8.05 -3.37 14.93
CA LEU A 227 7.31 -4.00 16.03
C LEU A 227 5.82 -3.65 16.02
N ILE A 228 5.46 -2.43 15.64
CA ILE A 228 4.06 -1.96 15.64
C ILE A 228 3.21 -2.69 14.60
N PRO A 229 3.57 -2.68 13.28
CA PRO A 229 2.78 -3.35 12.26
C PRO A 229 2.83 -4.88 12.38
N LEU A 230 3.94 -5.46 12.82
CA LEU A 230 4.14 -6.91 12.84
C LEU A 230 3.43 -7.63 13.99
N HIS A 231 3.01 -6.91 15.03
CA HIS A 231 2.18 -7.47 16.12
C HIS A 231 0.70 -7.68 15.75
N LYS A 232 0.37 -7.64 14.46
CA LYS A 232 -1.02 -7.83 14.02
C LYS A 232 -1.26 -9.28 13.64
N SER A 233 -2.18 -9.93 14.33
CA SER A 233 -2.62 -11.30 14.07
C SER A 233 -3.28 -11.49 12.70
N SER A 234 -3.70 -10.41 12.04
CA SER A 234 -4.36 -10.46 10.73
C SER A 234 -3.38 -10.50 9.54
N LEU A 235 -2.08 -10.23 9.75
CA LEU A 235 -1.09 -10.24 8.67
C LEU A 235 -0.90 -11.65 8.12
N THR A 236 -1.02 -11.76 6.80
CA THR A 236 -0.79 -12.99 6.04
C THR A 236 0.37 -12.86 5.06
N ARG A 237 0.61 -11.65 4.56
CA ARG A 237 1.72 -11.35 3.65
C ARG A 237 2.53 -10.18 4.18
N VAL A 238 3.85 -10.37 4.23
CA VAL A 238 4.80 -9.34 4.67
C VAL A 238 5.94 -9.26 3.66
N THR A 239 6.15 -8.07 3.12
CA THR A 239 7.28 -7.75 2.25
C THR A 239 8.09 -6.63 2.86
N LEU A 240 9.39 -6.88 3.06
CA LEU A 240 10.35 -5.93 3.60
C LEU A 240 11.49 -5.73 2.62
N VAL A 241 11.81 -4.48 2.33
CA VAL A 241 12.82 -4.10 1.34
C VAL A 241 13.81 -3.13 1.98
N ASP A 242 15.11 -3.38 1.81
CA ASP A 242 16.17 -2.50 2.35
C ASP A 242 16.03 -2.20 3.86
N CYS A 243 15.63 -3.21 4.65
CA CYS A 243 15.39 -3.05 6.09
C CYS A 243 16.56 -3.59 6.92
N ASP A 244 16.85 -2.91 8.05
CA ASP A 244 17.77 -3.43 9.08
C ASP A 244 16.99 -4.30 10.08
N LEU A 245 17.12 -5.61 9.92
CA LEU A 245 16.41 -6.63 10.70
C LEU A 245 17.32 -7.37 11.69
N ARG A 246 18.52 -6.85 11.96
CA ARG A 246 19.46 -7.48 12.89
C ARG A 246 18.90 -7.58 14.30
N GLY A 247 19.38 -8.56 15.02
CA GLY A 247 18.87 -8.98 16.33
C GLY A 247 17.74 -10.01 16.20
N ASP A 248 16.92 -10.16 17.21
CA ASP A 248 15.87 -11.19 17.29
C ASP A 248 14.62 -10.82 16.44
N PHE A 249 14.81 -10.56 15.14
CA PHE A 249 13.72 -10.10 14.28
C PHE A 249 12.53 -11.06 14.25
N PHE A 250 12.77 -12.36 14.00
CA PHE A 250 11.70 -13.35 13.88
C PHE A 250 10.94 -13.57 15.18
N HIS A 251 11.59 -13.40 16.33
CA HIS A 251 10.93 -13.45 17.65
C HIS A 251 10.05 -12.22 17.93
N SER A 252 10.13 -11.17 17.09
CA SER A 252 9.29 -9.99 17.23
C SER A 252 7.85 -10.21 16.75
N PHE A 253 7.56 -11.34 16.09
CA PHE A 253 6.22 -11.72 15.70
C PHE A 253 5.55 -12.49 16.84
N ASP A 254 4.24 -12.27 17.03
CA ASP A 254 3.46 -13.07 17.98
C ASP A 254 3.31 -14.53 17.54
N ARG A 255 3.13 -15.42 18.51
CA ARG A 255 3.08 -16.88 18.27
C ARG A 255 1.91 -17.36 17.42
N GLU A 256 0.83 -16.62 17.32
CA GLU A 256 -0.32 -16.91 16.45
C GLU A 256 -0.10 -16.35 15.05
N ARG A 257 0.82 -16.94 14.32
CA ARG A 257 1.31 -16.39 13.06
C ARG A 257 0.50 -16.88 11.88
N ALA A 258 -0.37 -16.02 11.41
CA ALA A 258 -1.12 -16.25 10.17
C ALA A 258 -0.29 -15.96 8.91
N ILE A 259 1.02 -15.63 9.05
CA ILE A 259 1.86 -15.27 7.90
C ILE A 259 2.09 -16.51 7.04
N THR A 260 1.63 -16.43 5.81
CA THR A 260 1.76 -17.47 4.79
C THR A 260 2.81 -17.13 3.72
N SER A 261 3.10 -15.85 3.55
CA SER A 261 4.08 -15.37 2.57
C SER A 261 4.98 -14.31 3.22
N LEU A 262 6.30 -14.53 3.17
CA LEU A 262 7.31 -13.61 3.68
C LEU A 262 8.32 -13.32 2.58
N THR A 263 8.54 -12.03 2.29
CA THR A 263 9.50 -11.56 1.31
C THR A 263 10.49 -10.61 1.96
N LEU A 264 11.78 -10.94 1.87
CA LEU A 264 12.90 -10.14 2.36
C LEU A 264 13.84 -9.83 1.20
N ILE A 265 13.93 -8.55 0.84
CA ILE A 265 14.76 -8.09 -0.28
C ILE A 265 15.78 -7.09 0.23
N ARG A 266 17.06 -7.36 0.02
CA ARG A 266 18.20 -6.51 0.44
C ARG A 266 18.13 -6.11 1.91
N CYS A 267 17.62 -7.01 2.76
CA CYS A 267 17.55 -6.79 4.20
C CYS A 267 18.84 -7.24 4.89
N GLU A 268 19.19 -6.57 5.97
CA GLU A 268 20.30 -6.97 6.85
C GLU A 268 19.78 -7.91 7.94
N LEU A 269 20.25 -9.15 7.94
CA LEU A 269 19.95 -10.17 8.94
C LEU A 269 21.24 -10.69 9.57
N ASP A 270 21.21 -10.99 10.86
CA ASP A 270 22.29 -11.69 11.58
C ASP A 270 21.84 -13.04 12.16
N SER A 271 20.53 -13.33 12.17
CA SER A 271 19.96 -14.57 12.66
C SER A 271 18.65 -14.92 11.96
N THR A 272 18.40 -16.21 11.81
CA THR A 272 17.11 -16.78 11.38
C THR A 272 16.36 -17.45 12.55
N SER A 273 16.88 -17.35 13.76
CA SER A 273 16.25 -17.88 14.98
C SER A 273 14.84 -17.31 15.17
N GLY A 274 13.87 -18.17 15.47
CA GLY A 274 12.46 -17.83 15.54
C GLY A 274 11.69 -18.01 14.23
N LEU A 275 12.37 -18.29 13.09
CA LEU A 275 11.70 -18.59 11.83
C LEU A 275 10.91 -19.91 11.91
N GLU A 276 11.37 -20.88 12.74
CA GLU A 276 10.68 -22.14 13.01
C GLU A 276 9.28 -21.98 13.57
N ASP A 277 8.99 -20.84 14.16
CA ASP A 277 7.66 -20.52 14.67
C ASP A 277 6.66 -20.08 13.58
N PHE A 278 7.08 -19.87 12.35
CA PHE A 278 6.19 -19.47 11.23
C PHE A 278 5.48 -20.69 10.62
N THR A 279 4.77 -21.43 11.45
CA THR A 279 4.16 -22.72 11.09
C THR A 279 3.12 -22.65 9.96
N GLY A 280 2.68 -21.48 9.57
CA GLY A 280 1.79 -21.24 8.43
C GLY A 280 2.51 -20.83 7.15
N LEU A 281 3.84 -20.67 7.17
CA LEU A 281 4.60 -20.12 6.06
C LEU A 281 4.68 -21.11 4.89
N THR A 282 4.11 -20.74 3.75
CA THR A 282 4.09 -21.54 2.51
C THR A 282 4.97 -20.96 1.41
N GLU A 283 5.25 -19.66 1.48
CA GLU A 283 6.04 -18.94 0.50
C GLU A 283 7.11 -18.11 1.19
N LEU A 284 8.36 -18.28 0.78
CA LEU A 284 9.49 -17.50 1.26
C LEU A 284 10.28 -16.93 0.09
N THR A 285 10.51 -15.63 0.09
CA THR A 285 11.44 -14.97 -0.82
C THR A 285 12.55 -14.31 -0.02
N VAL A 286 13.81 -14.64 -0.35
CA VAL A 286 15.00 -14.07 0.28
C VAL A 286 16.00 -13.71 -0.80
N ARG A 287 16.19 -12.41 -1.03
CA ARG A 287 17.08 -11.89 -2.09
C ARG A 287 17.94 -10.75 -1.59
N GLY A 288 19.23 -10.77 -1.92
CA GLY A 288 20.17 -9.72 -1.51
C GLY A 288 20.36 -9.61 -0.01
N VAL A 289 19.98 -10.64 0.75
CA VAL A 289 20.18 -10.67 2.21
C VAL A 289 21.64 -10.97 2.50
N SER A 290 22.29 -10.14 3.32
CA SER A 290 23.71 -10.27 3.66
C SER A 290 23.95 -11.28 4.77
N GLY A 291 25.11 -11.95 4.72
CA GLY A 291 25.59 -12.86 5.75
C GLY A 291 25.40 -14.34 5.45
N SER A 292 26.15 -15.18 6.20
CA SER A 292 25.99 -16.64 6.18
C SER A 292 24.98 -17.00 7.25
N LEU A 293 23.74 -17.27 6.84
CA LEU A 293 22.62 -17.57 7.72
C LEU A 293 22.36 -19.07 7.83
N ASP A 294 21.92 -19.52 8.99
CA ASP A 294 21.50 -20.90 9.23
C ASP A 294 20.01 -21.07 8.87
N TRP A 295 19.75 -21.65 7.72
CA TRP A 295 18.39 -21.90 7.21
C TRP A 295 17.82 -23.27 7.66
N SER A 296 18.42 -23.96 8.65
CA SER A 296 17.97 -25.30 9.07
C SER A 296 16.50 -25.34 9.53
N ALA A 297 15.96 -24.24 10.04
CA ALA A 297 14.54 -24.11 10.40
C ALA A 297 13.59 -24.38 9.24
N LEU A 298 13.98 -24.11 7.99
CA LEU A 298 13.12 -24.29 6.81
C LEU A 298 12.69 -25.74 6.60
N GLY A 299 13.50 -26.72 7.07
CA GLY A 299 13.17 -28.14 6.96
C GLY A 299 11.91 -28.56 7.72
N SER A 300 11.50 -27.78 8.74
CA SER A 300 10.31 -28.04 9.57
C SER A 300 9.07 -27.27 9.13
N LEU A 301 9.19 -26.32 8.19
CA LEU A 301 8.11 -25.45 7.77
C LEU A 301 7.33 -26.03 6.57
N PRO A 302 6.02 -25.75 6.44
CA PRO A 302 5.18 -26.25 5.34
C PRO A 302 5.39 -25.50 4.02
N LEU A 303 6.64 -25.11 3.73
CA LEU A 303 6.99 -24.35 2.55
C LEU A 303 6.67 -25.12 1.26
N GLN A 304 6.04 -24.43 0.33
CA GLN A 304 5.77 -24.90 -1.04
C GLN A 304 6.79 -24.32 -2.03
N THR A 305 7.12 -23.04 -1.86
CA THR A 305 8.05 -22.32 -2.72
C THR A 305 9.05 -21.51 -1.91
N VAL A 306 10.30 -21.54 -2.36
CA VAL A 306 11.34 -20.63 -1.88
C VAL A 306 12.00 -19.99 -3.09
N THR A 307 11.99 -18.65 -3.13
CA THR A 307 12.72 -17.86 -4.12
C THR A 307 13.93 -17.22 -3.46
N THR A 308 15.10 -17.37 -4.05
CA THR A 308 16.35 -16.87 -3.47
C THR A 308 17.34 -16.47 -4.56
N ASP A 309 18.41 -15.78 -4.17
CA ASP A 309 19.58 -15.56 -5.01
C ASP A 309 20.62 -16.67 -4.84
N ALA A 310 21.65 -16.63 -5.67
CA ALA A 310 22.73 -17.64 -5.66
C ALA A 310 23.49 -17.69 -4.32
N MET A 311 23.54 -16.59 -3.58
CA MET A 311 24.30 -16.50 -2.31
C MET A 311 23.72 -17.41 -1.22
N GLN A 312 22.39 -17.47 -1.09
CA GLN A 312 21.70 -18.23 -0.06
C GLN A 312 21.23 -19.62 -0.54
N ALA A 313 21.26 -19.88 -1.87
CA ALA A 313 20.63 -21.06 -2.47
C ALA A 313 21.13 -22.38 -1.92
N ASP A 314 22.46 -22.55 -1.74
CA ASP A 314 23.04 -23.80 -1.28
C ASP A 314 22.72 -24.07 0.19
N ALA A 315 22.77 -23.05 1.04
CA ALA A 315 22.40 -23.16 2.45
C ALA A 315 20.91 -23.48 2.63
N ILE A 316 20.05 -22.87 1.81
CA ILE A 316 18.61 -23.15 1.79
C ILE A 316 18.32 -24.59 1.34
N ARG A 317 18.97 -25.08 0.28
CA ARG A 317 18.82 -26.47 -0.16
C ARG A 317 19.32 -27.46 0.88
N ALA A 318 20.40 -27.13 1.60
CA ALA A 318 20.95 -27.94 2.67
C ALA A 318 20.07 -27.99 3.94
N SER A 319 19.10 -27.10 4.09
CA SER A 319 18.17 -27.04 5.24
C SER A 319 17.23 -28.27 5.33
N GLY A 320 17.14 -29.08 4.29
CA GLY A 320 16.19 -30.19 4.21
C GLY A 320 14.76 -29.79 3.85
N THR A 321 14.54 -28.55 3.40
CA THR A 321 13.21 -28.12 2.92
C THR A 321 12.75 -28.96 1.73
N THR A 322 11.46 -29.31 1.70
CA THR A 322 10.83 -30.02 0.56
C THR A 322 10.26 -29.05 -0.48
N ALA A 323 10.36 -27.75 -0.24
CA ALA A 323 9.86 -26.73 -1.14
C ALA A 323 10.59 -26.69 -2.48
N ALA A 324 9.90 -26.23 -3.53
CA ALA A 324 10.53 -25.90 -4.80
C ALA A 324 11.42 -24.65 -4.61
N VAL A 325 12.74 -24.80 -4.81
CA VAL A 325 13.71 -23.71 -4.67
C VAL A 325 14.01 -23.12 -6.05
N THR A 326 13.58 -21.89 -6.28
CA THR A 326 13.87 -21.10 -7.48
C THR A 326 15.00 -20.12 -7.18
N VAL A 327 16.04 -20.13 -8.01
CA VAL A 327 17.15 -19.17 -7.91
C VAL A 327 16.95 -18.10 -8.97
N THR A 328 16.98 -16.86 -8.57
CA THR A 328 16.85 -15.69 -9.44
C THR A 328 18.08 -14.80 -9.28
N ASP A 329 18.42 -14.09 -10.33
CA ASP A 329 19.56 -13.15 -10.33
C ASP A 329 19.26 -11.89 -9.47
#